data_516ce2dad661f37353c651b05fa5ceb0
#
_entry.id   516ce2dad661f37353c651b05fa5ceb0
#
_cell.length_a   1.000
_cell.length_b   1.000
_cell.length_c   1.000
_cell.angle_alpha   90.00
_cell.angle_beta   90.00
_cell.angle_gamma   90.00
#
_symmetry.space_group_name_H-M   'P 1'
#
loop_
_entity.id
_entity.type
_entity.pdbx_description
1 polymer ?
#
loop_
_entity_poly.entity_id
_entity_poly.type
_entity_poly.pdbx_seq_one_letter_code
_entity_poly.pdbx_strand_id
1 'polypeptide(L)'
;MPEAVQELRRTHEDEAQGLAVALEAMGKLDDFTLAYIACALWCSNDDSTPSGGDPLERKYSIADIAPETLRKMVNDCTAFQRANEALLGASGLGAELAGHDFWLTRNRHGSGFWDEDIGDVGRKLSETASSCGECNLYIGDDRRIYGI
;
A
#
# COMPACT_ATOMS: atom_id res chain seq x y z
N MET A 1 5.52 -25.66 7.12
CA MET A 1 4.11 -25.25 6.95
C MET A 1 3.27 -26.45 6.50
N PRO A 2 2.12 -26.69 7.09
CA PRO A 2 1.23 -27.77 6.67
C PRO A 2 0.86 -27.68 5.19
N GLU A 3 0.74 -28.83 4.53
CA GLU A 3 0.45 -28.93 3.10
C GLU A 3 -0.85 -28.21 2.72
N ALA A 4 -1.91 -28.36 3.51
CA ALA A 4 -3.19 -27.71 3.25
C ALA A 4 -3.08 -26.16 3.26
N VAL A 5 -2.25 -25.60 4.16
CA VAL A 5 -2.01 -24.16 4.23
C VAL A 5 -1.22 -23.69 3.00
N GLN A 6 -0.27 -24.47 2.53
CA GLN A 6 0.50 -24.14 1.34
C GLN A 6 -0.37 -24.13 0.09
N GLU A 7 -1.29 -25.08 -0.03
CA GLU A 7 -2.23 -25.13 -1.16
C GLU A 7 -3.19 -23.95 -1.13
N LEU A 8 -3.72 -23.62 0.04
CA LEU A 8 -4.61 -22.47 0.22
C LEU A 8 -3.90 -21.18 -0.19
N ARG A 9 -2.67 -20.99 0.28
CA ARG A 9 -1.88 -19.82 -0.07
C ARG A 9 -1.61 -19.73 -1.57
N ARG A 10 -1.30 -20.83 -2.22
CA ARG A 10 -1.06 -20.88 -3.66
C ARG A 10 -2.32 -20.47 -4.44
N THR A 11 -3.49 -20.97 -4.04
CA THR A 11 -4.77 -20.60 -4.65
C THR A 11 -5.04 -19.11 -4.50
N HIS A 12 -4.76 -18.55 -3.33
CA HIS A 12 -4.92 -17.12 -3.09
C HIS A 12 -3.95 -16.28 -3.93
N GLU A 13 -2.71 -16.75 -4.06
CA GLU A 13 -1.71 -16.08 -4.89
C GLU A 13 -2.14 -16.06 -6.36
N ASP A 14 -2.67 -17.15 -6.88
CA ASP A 14 -3.17 -17.22 -8.25
C ASP A 14 -4.34 -16.25 -8.48
N GLU A 15 -5.26 -16.17 -7.53
CA GLU A 15 -6.40 -15.25 -7.60
C GLU A 15 -5.94 -13.79 -7.57
N ALA A 16 -5.05 -13.44 -6.65
CA ALA A 16 -4.50 -12.09 -6.53
C ALA A 16 -3.65 -11.72 -7.73
N GLN A 17 -2.88 -12.66 -8.26
CA GLN A 17 -2.07 -12.47 -9.45
C GLN A 17 -2.96 -12.14 -10.66
N GLY A 18 -4.07 -12.86 -10.84
CA GLY A 18 -5.03 -12.58 -11.90
C GLY A 18 -5.63 -11.19 -11.77
N LEU A 19 -5.98 -10.78 -10.56
CA LEU A 19 -6.48 -9.43 -10.30
C LEU A 19 -5.41 -8.38 -10.61
N ALA A 20 -4.17 -8.60 -10.18
CA ALA A 20 -3.07 -7.67 -10.42
C ALA A 20 -2.82 -7.48 -11.92
N VAL A 21 -2.84 -8.56 -12.70
CA VAL A 21 -2.72 -8.49 -14.16
C VAL A 21 -3.84 -7.65 -14.78
N ALA A 22 -5.08 -7.86 -14.33
CA ALA A 22 -6.23 -7.09 -14.81
C ALA A 22 -6.10 -5.61 -14.47
N LEU A 23 -5.70 -5.27 -13.24
CA LEU A 23 -5.52 -3.89 -12.81
C LEU A 23 -4.38 -3.21 -13.57
N GLU A 24 -3.31 -3.93 -13.84
CA GLU A 24 -2.18 -3.40 -14.63
C GLU A 24 -2.64 -3.10 -16.05
N ALA A 25 -3.40 -4.01 -16.68
CA ALA A 25 -3.94 -3.81 -18.02
C ALA A 25 -4.87 -2.58 -18.10
N MET A 26 -5.54 -2.25 -16.99
CA MET A 26 -6.41 -1.07 -16.88
C MET A 26 -5.63 0.21 -16.53
N GLY A 27 -4.30 0.13 -16.37
CA GLY A 27 -3.47 1.26 -15.97
C GLY A 27 -3.62 1.69 -14.52
N LYS A 28 -4.21 0.85 -13.67
CA LYS A 28 -4.47 1.17 -12.26
C LYS A 28 -3.34 0.82 -11.31
N LEU A 29 -2.40 -0.03 -11.73
CA LEU A 29 -1.18 -0.31 -10.99
C LEU A 29 -0.04 0.53 -11.55
N ASP A 30 -0.17 1.86 -11.40
CA ASP A 30 0.85 2.80 -11.81
C ASP A 30 2.01 2.85 -10.79
N ASP A 31 3.06 3.59 -11.12
CA ASP A 31 4.26 3.69 -10.28
C ASP A 31 3.94 4.21 -8.88
N PHE A 32 3.01 5.16 -8.76
CA PHE A 32 2.54 5.68 -7.48
C PHE A 32 1.93 4.56 -6.63
N THR A 33 1.00 3.81 -7.22
CA THR A 33 0.27 2.75 -6.51
C THR A 33 1.20 1.60 -6.13
N LEU A 34 2.10 1.20 -7.02
CA LEU A 34 3.07 0.14 -6.73
C LEU A 34 4.02 0.55 -5.59
N ALA A 35 4.48 1.80 -5.58
CA ALA A 35 5.33 2.30 -4.50
C ALA A 35 4.57 2.36 -3.17
N TYR A 36 3.30 2.77 -3.20
CA TYR A 36 2.42 2.76 -2.03
C TYR A 36 2.30 1.36 -1.44
N ILE A 37 2.03 0.36 -2.28
CA ILE A 37 1.90 -1.04 -1.84
C ILE A 37 3.23 -1.55 -1.29
N ALA A 38 4.34 -1.29 -1.97
CA ALA A 38 5.66 -1.71 -1.51
C ALA A 38 6.00 -1.11 -0.14
N CYS A 39 5.70 0.17 0.05
CA CYS A 39 5.89 0.85 1.32
C CYS A 39 5.03 0.22 2.42
N ALA A 40 3.78 -0.09 2.10
CA ALA A 40 2.86 -0.73 3.05
C ALA A 40 3.40 -2.07 3.54
N LEU A 41 3.93 -2.89 2.64
CA LEU A 41 4.49 -4.20 2.99
C LEU A 41 5.78 -4.06 3.80
N TRP A 42 6.59 -3.09 3.46
CA TRP A 42 7.86 -2.84 4.17
C TRP A 42 7.63 -2.30 5.58
N CYS A 43 6.69 -1.39 5.75
CA CYS A 43 6.41 -0.73 7.03
C CYS A 43 5.51 -1.52 7.96
N SER A 44 4.79 -2.54 7.45
CA SER A 44 3.86 -3.33 8.25
C SER A 44 4.55 -4.60 8.75
N ASN A 45 4.21 -5.02 9.96
CA ASN A 45 4.83 -6.17 10.60
C ASN A 45 3.88 -7.36 10.65
N ASP A 46 4.46 -8.56 10.57
CA ASP A 46 3.73 -9.82 10.73
C ASP A 46 3.62 -10.15 12.23
N ASP A 47 2.48 -9.83 12.81
CA ASP A 47 2.19 -10.11 14.23
C ASP A 47 1.59 -11.50 14.45
N SER A 48 1.46 -12.30 13.38
CA SER A 48 0.90 -13.66 13.45
C SER A 48 1.90 -14.70 13.93
N THR A 49 3.18 -14.34 14.06
CA THR A 49 4.25 -15.25 14.52
C THR A 49 4.58 -15.01 15.98
N PRO A 50 5.05 -16.05 16.71
CA PRO A 50 5.45 -15.90 18.12
C PRO A 50 6.57 -14.88 18.34
N SER A 51 7.48 -14.72 17.35
CA SER A 51 8.56 -13.74 17.44
C SER A 51 8.07 -12.32 17.18
N GLY A 52 6.98 -12.15 16.44
CA GLY A 52 6.40 -10.86 16.07
C GLY A 52 7.37 -9.95 15.32
N GLY A 53 6.87 -8.97 14.63
CA GLY A 53 7.67 -7.86 14.20
C GLY A 53 8.52 -8.01 12.95
N ASP A 54 8.45 -9.12 12.21
CA ASP A 54 9.10 -9.22 10.90
C ASP A 54 8.32 -8.40 9.88
N PRO A 55 9.00 -7.60 9.02
CA PRO A 55 8.30 -6.90 7.94
C PRO A 55 7.56 -7.89 7.04
N LEU A 56 6.34 -7.53 6.62
CA LEU A 56 5.55 -8.38 5.74
C LEU A 56 6.28 -8.72 4.44
N GLU A 57 7.07 -7.80 3.91
CA GLU A 57 7.78 -8.01 2.64
C GLU A 57 8.72 -9.21 2.64
N ARG A 58 9.15 -9.69 3.82
CA ARG A 58 10.05 -10.84 3.91
C ARG A 58 9.41 -12.15 3.45
N LYS A 59 8.09 -12.29 3.68
CA LYS A 59 7.36 -13.52 3.39
C LYS A 59 6.21 -13.33 2.43
N TYR A 60 5.77 -12.10 2.24
CA TYR A 60 4.55 -11.79 1.52
C TYR A 60 4.82 -10.77 0.40
N SER A 61 4.00 -10.84 -0.63
CA SER A 61 4.06 -9.94 -1.79
C SER A 61 2.67 -9.42 -2.11
N ILE A 62 2.55 -8.64 -3.17
CA ILE A 62 1.25 -8.17 -3.68
C ILE A 62 0.29 -9.33 -3.93
N ALA A 63 0.80 -10.50 -4.32
CA ALA A 63 -0.01 -11.70 -4.59
C ALA A 63 -0.65 -12.29 -3.32
N ASP A 64 -0.20 -11.89 -2.14
CA ASP A 64 -0.76 -12.32 -0.87
C ASP A 64 -1.84 -11.37 -0.34
N ILE A 65 -2.02 -10.21 -0.97
CA ILE A 65 -3.03 -9.23 -0.55
C ILE A 65 -4.40 -9.72 -1.00
N ALA A 66 -5.35 -9.76 -0.06
CA ALA A 66 -6.74 -10.14 -0.38
C ALA A 66 -7.29 -9.23 -1.50
N PRO A 67 -8.02 -9.79 -2.48
CA PRO A 67 -8.51 -9.00 -3.61
C PRO A 67 -9.28 -7.73 -3.21
N GLU A 68 -10.15 -7.81 -2.22
CA GLU A 68 -10.90 -6.66 -1.72
C GLU A 68 -9.97 -5.57 -1.14
N THR A 69 -8.91 -5.99 -0.46
CA THR A 69 -7.92 -5.07 0.10
C THR A 69 -7.09 -4.42 -1.01
N LEU A 70 -6.67 -5.21 -1.99
CA LEU A 70 -5.92 -4.70 -3.13
C LEU A 70 -6.74 -3.66 -3.92
N ARG A 71 -8.03 -3.94 -4.15
CA ARG A 71 -8.93 -2.98 -4.82
C ARG A 71 -9.04 -1.69 -4.03
N LYS A 72 -9.18 -1.79 -2.71
CA LYS A 72 -9.24 -0.59 -1.85
C LYS A 72 -7.96 0.23 -1.93
N MET A 73 -6.81 -0.41 -1.86
CA MET A 73 -5.52 0.28 -1.94
C MET A 73 -5.38 1.01 -3.28
N VAL A 74 -5.73 0.34 -4.38
CA VAL A 74 -5.71 0.92 -5.72
C VAL A 74 -6.68 2.11 -5.82
N ASN A 75 -7.90 1.95 -5.31
CA ASN A 75 -8.90 3.01 -5.34
C ASN A 75 -8.47 4.22 -4.51
N ASP A 76 -7.88 3.99 -3.34
CA ASP A 76 -7.38 5.07 -2.49
C ASP A 76 -6.27 5.85 -3.20
N CYS A 77 -5.35 5.15 -3.85
CA CYS A 77 -4.27 5.79 -4.61
C CYS A 77 -4.79 6.59 -5.81
N THR A 78 -5.75 6.04 -6.54
CA THR A 78 -6.36 6.71 -7.69
C THR A 78 -7.09 7.98 -7.24
N ALA A 79 -7.89 7.87 -6.18
CA ALA A 79 -8.65 9.00 -5.64
C ALA A 79 -7.72 10.10 -5.12
N PHE A 80 -6.67 9.73 -4.39
CA PHE A 80 -5.71 10.70 -3.88
C PHE A 80 -5.01 11.45 -5.01
N GLN A 81 -4.54 10.74 -6.02
CA GLN A 81 -3.86 11.35 -7.15
C GLN A 81 -4.77 12.30 -7.92
N ARG A 82 -6.03 11.93 -8.13
CA ARG A 82 -7.01 12.78 -8.82
C ARG A 82 -7.33 14.04 -8.01
N ALA A 83 -7.56 13.89 -6.73
CA ALA A 83 -7.90 15.01 -5.86
C ALA A 83 -6.74 15.98 -5.68
N ASN A 84 -5.50 15.51 -5.81
CA ASN A 84 -4.29 16.29 -5.52
C ASN A 84 -3.39 16.47 -6.76
N GLU A 85 -3.94 16.34 -7.97
CA GLU A 85 -3.17 16.40 -9.21
C GLU A 85 -2.31 17.65 -9.31
N ALA A 86 -2.88 18.81 -9.03
CA ALA A 86 -2.17 20.08 -9.09
C ALA A 86 -1.06 20.18 -8.04
N LEU A 87 -1.33 19.72 -6.82
CA LEU A 87 -0.33 19.72 -5.73
C LEU A 87 0.81 18.76 -6.03
N LEU A 88 0.50 17.58 -6.53
CA LEU A 88 1.52 16.58 -6.90
C LEU A 88 2.39 17.11 -8.04
N GLY A 89 1.79 17.74 -9.04
CA GLY A 89 2.54 18.38 -10.13
C GLY A 89 3.45 19.48 -9.63
N ALA A 90 2.94 20.33 -8.73
CA ALA A 90 3.73 21.43 -8.15
C ALA A 90 4.83 20.95 -7.20
N SER A 91 4.68 19.75 -6.64
CA SER A 91 5.66 19.21 -5.67
C SER A 91 7.01 18.88 -6.31
N GLY A 92 7.02 18.54 -7.59
CA GLY A 92 8.22 18.04 -8.25
C GLY A 92 8.64 16.65 -7.82
N LEU A 93 7.86 15.98 -6.96
CA LEU A 93 8.16 14.62 -6.52
C LEU A 93 7.85 13.63 -7.65
N GLY A 94 8.71 12.62 -7.82
CA GLY A 94 8.41 11.50 -8.71
C GLY A 94 7.26 10.67 -8.16
N ALA A 95 6.58 9.94 -9.04
CA ALA A 95 5.42 9.13 -8.66
C ALA A 95 5.74 8.12 -7.57
N GLU A 96 6.90 7.47 -7.65
CA GLU A 96 7.31 6.48 -6.66
C GLU A 96 7.46 7.08 -5.27
N LEU A 97 8.17 8.21 -5.15
CA LEU A 97 8.35 8.88 -3.88
C LEU A 97 7.02 9.39 -3.32
N ALA A 98 6.17 9.94 -4.19
CA ALA A 98 4.85 10.41 -3.78
C ALA A 98 3.95 9.28 -3.27
N GLY A 99 3.96 8.13 -3.92
CA GLY A 99 3.20 6.96 -3.46
C GLY A 99 3.68 6.45 -2.11
N HIS A 100 4.99 6.38 -1.93
CA HIS A 100 5.63 6.02 -0.68
C HIS A 100 5.20 6.98 0.44
N ASP A 101 5.28 8.30 0.18
CA ASP A 101 4.90 9.32 1.14
C ASP A 101 3.41 9.30 1.48
N PHE A 102 2.56 8.92 0.53
CA PHE A 102 1.12 8.81 0.79
C PHE A 102 0.86 7.75 1.88
N TRP A 103 1.47 6.56 1.77
CA TRP A 103 1.34 5.54 2.81
C TRP A 103 1.85 6.05 4.16
N LEU A 104 3.05 6.59 4.18
CA LEU A 104 3.69 7.06 5.43
C LEU A 104 2.86 8.16 6.10
N THR A 105 2.38 9.12 5.33
CA THR A 105 1.65 10.27 5.86
C THR A 105 0.28 9.86 6.39
N ARG A 106 -0.48 9.06 5.63
CA ARG A 106 -1.82 8.65 6.08
C ARG A 106 -1.79 7.81 7.35
N ASN A 107 -0.70 7.08 7.57
CA ASN A 107 -0.52 6.21 8.73
C ASN A 107 0.26 6.87 9.86
N ARG A 108 0.54 8.16 9.74
CA ARG A 108 1.21 8.97 10.77
C ARG A 108 2.59 8.43 11.16
N HIS A 109 3.31 7.90 10.20
CA HIS A 109 4.72 7.57 10.40
C HIS A 109 5.52 8.86 10.52
N GLY A 110 6.71 8.80 11.11
CA GLY A 110 7.53 9.97 11.35
C GLY A 110 8.10 10.65 10.12
N SER A 111 7.81 10.15 8.92
CA SER A 111 8.22 10.73 7.64
C SER A 111 7.05 10.77 6.66
N GLY A 112 7.22 11.48 5.56
CA GLY A 112 6.17 11.63 4.56
C GLY A 112 6.32 12.95 3.78
N PHE A 113 5.22 13.45 3.22
CA PHE A 113 5.23 14.67 2.40
C PHE A 113 5.81 15.89 3.11
N TRP A 114 5.57 15.99 4.41
CA TRP A 114 6.00 17.16 5.18
C TRP A 114 7.51 17.25 5.34
N ASP A 115 8.26 16.17 5.16
CA ASP A 115 9.71 16.17 5.30
C ASP A 115 10.47 16.17 3.96
N GLU A 116 9.76 16.41 2.85
CA GLU A 116 10.36 16.50 1.51
C GLU A 116 10.90 17.91 1.19
N ASP A 117 10.80 18.84 2.10
CA ASP A 117 11.27 20.22 1.95
C ASP A 117 10.66 20.94 0.72
N ILE A 118 9.36 20.81 0.55
CA ILE A 118 8.60 21.42 -0.56
C ILE A 118 7.60 22.47 -0.09
N GLY A 119 7.79 22.98 1.13
CA GLY A 119 7.04 24.11 1.67
C GLY A 119 5.53 23.85 1.80
N ASP A 120 4.72 24.82 1.40
CA ASP A 120 3.25 24.74 1.51
C ASP A 120 2.65 23.57 0.76
N VAL A 121 3.23 23.16 -0.36
CA VAL A 121 2.75 22.01 -1.12
C VAL A 121 2.84 20.75 -0.26
N GLY A 122 3.96 20.56 0.44
CA GLY A 122 4.14 19.41 1.35
C GLY A 122 3.15 19.44 2.51
N ARG A 123 2.88 20.61 3.07
CA ARG A 123 1.91 20.79 4.14
C ARG A 123 0.50 20.41 3.67
N LYS A 124 0.10 20.91 2.51
CA LYS A 124 -1.23 20.61 1.94
C LYS A 124 -1.38 19.14 1.57
N LEU A 125 -0.36 18.53 0.97
CA LEU A 125 -0.37 17.09 0.68
C LEU A 125 -0.46 16.28 1.97
N SER A 126 0.24 16.69 3.03
CA SER A 126 0.16 16.03 4.34
C SER A 126 -1.25 16.11 4.92
N GLU A 127 -1.91 17.26 4.82
CA GLU A 127 -3.27 17.43 5.32
C GLU A 127 -4.26 16.52 4.56
N THR A 128 -4.19 16.49 3.24
CA THR A 128 -5.11 15.66 2.44
C THR A 128 -4.83 14.17 2.63
N ALA A 129 -3.58 13.75 2.73
CA ALA A 129 -3.23 12.36 3.00
C ALA A 129 -3.71 11.91 4.39
N SER A 130 -3.50 12.75 5.40
CA SER A 130 -3.96 12.47 6.78
C SER A 130 -5.48 12.36 6.85
N SER A 131 -6.20 13.15 6.06
CA SER A 131 -7.67 13.11 6.03
C SER A 131 -8.22 11.81 5.44
N CYS A 132 -7.41 11.04 4.71
CA CYS A 132 -7.81 9.73 4.20
C CYS A 132 -7.96 8.69 5.31
N GLY A 133 -7.41 8.96 6.49
CA GLY A 133 -7.42 8.04 7.62
C GLY A 133 -6.36 6.97 7.51
N GLU A 134 -6.14 6.26 8.59
CA GLU A 134 -5.15 5.20 8.68
C GLU A 134 -5.61 3.94 7.93
N CYS A 135 -4.64 3.19 7.43
CA CYS A 135 -4.86 1.89 6.82
C CYS A 135 -3.83 0.93 7.41
N ASN A 136 -4.29 -0.02 8.21
CA ASN A 136 -3.39 -0.97 8.88
C ASN A 136 -3.53 -2.34 8.22
N LEU A 137 -2.38 -2.94 7.85
CA LEU A 137 -2.35 -4.26 7.26
C LEU A 137 -2.17 -5.33 8.35
N TYR A 138 -2.86 -6.45 8.18
CA TYR A 138 -2.73 -7.59 9.07
C TYR A 138 -2.89 -8.89 8.28
N ILE A 139 -2.41 -9.99 8.85
CA ILE A 139 -2.53 -11.32 8.25
C ILE A 139 -3.80 -11.99 8.81
N GLY A 140 -4.72 -12.36 7.92
CA GLY A 140 -5.92 -13.11 8.30
C GLY A 140 -5.63 -14.58 8.53
N ASP A 141 -6.63 -15.30 9.03
CA ASP A 141 -6.52 -16.74 9.29
C ASP A 141 -6.28 -17.55 8.00
N ASP A 142 -6.68 -17.02 6.86
CA ASP A 142 -6.48 -17.61 5.54
C ASP A 142 -5.11 -17.28 4.93
N ARG A 143 -4.22 -16.62 5.67
CA ARG A 143 -2.89 -16.19 5.25
C ARG A 143 -2.88 -15.13 4.15
N ARG A 144 -4.00 -14.44 3.95
CA ARG A 144 -4.08 -13.25 3.11
C ARG A 144 -3.82 -12.00 3.94
N ILE A 145 -3.34 -10.96 3.27
CA ILE A 145 -3.15 -9.65 3.89
C ILE A 145 -4.43 -8.84 3.72
N TYR A 146 -4.95 -8.32 4.84
CA TYR A 146 -6.13 -7.46 4.90
C TYR A 146 -5.76 -6.07 5.40
N GLY A 147 -6.58 -5.08 5.08
CA GLY A 147 -6.43 -3.72 5.57
C GLY A 147 -7.67 -3.28 6.36
N ILE A 148 -7.42 -2.51 7.41
CA ILE A 148 -8.49 -1.93 8.22
C ILE A 148 -8.47 -0.41 8.07
#